data_85760c1b8a5107492c39a72170ebe2ec
#
_entry.id   85760c1b8a5107492c39a72170ebe2ec
#
_cell.length_a   1.000
_cell.length_b   1.000
_cell.length_c   1.000
_cell.angle_alpha   90.00
_cell.angle_beta   90.00
_cell.angle_gamma   90.00
#
_symmetry.space_group_name_H-M   'P 1'
#
loop_
_entity.id
_entity.type
_entity.pdbx_description
1 polymer ?
#
loop_
_entity_poly.entity_id
_entity_poly.type
_entity_poly.pdbx_seq_one_letter_code
_entity_poly.pdbx_strand_id
1 'polypeptide(L)'
;MKKISILGSTGSIGTQTLDVIREHGDMQVVALSCGRNLSLIERQAREFKPQFVSVSDENDAKKLRTSLADTDIEVGYGMDGLIRCATIEPCDIVVTAIVGMLGIRPTIAAIKAKKTIALANKETLVTAGHIIIPLAKEYGVSILPVDSEHSAIFQSLQGNSMNPIKKILLTASGGPFRGRKLSELEGIRVEDALKHPNWSMGQKITIDSSTMVNKGLEVIEAKWLFDVDLSQIQVVVHPQSVIHSAVEYADGAVIAQLGTPDMRIPIQYALYYPSRPALSGDRLDLFKLKDLTFEAPDLDTFKGLALAMKAARAGGNIPTAFNAANERAVALFLNKKIKYLEIIDIIEACMENASFIENPSVEEILDTEQCTYDYISKRW
;
A
#
# COMPACT_ATOMS: atom_id res chain seq x y z
N MET A 1 -11.49 -8.24 -23.58
CA MET A 1 -10.27 -8.52 -22.77
C MET A 1 -9.88 -7.21 -22.09
N LYS A 2 -9.88 -7.17 -20.74
CA LYS A 2 -9.46 -5.99 -19.97
C LYS A 2 -7.97 -5.73 -20.18
N LYS A 3 -7.59 -4.46 -20.26
CA LYS A 3 -6.22 -4.01 -20.51
C LYS A 3 -5.65 -3.37 -19.24
N ILE A 4 -4.50 -3.87 -18.81
CA ILE A 4 -3.93 -3.58 -17.50
C ILE A 4 -2.56 -2.91 -17.66
N SER A 5 -2.36 -1.81 -16.97
CA SER A 5 -1.04 -1.22 -16.72
C SER A 5 -0.62 -1.47 -15.29
N ILE A 6 0.64 -1.85 -15.06
CA ILE A 6 1.15 -2.16 -13.73
C ILE A 6 2.35 -1.26 -13.41
N LEU A 7 2.16 -0.36 -12.47
CA LEU A 7 3.22 0.48 -11.94
C LEU A 7 3.92 -0.28 -10.80
N GLY A 8 5.19 -0.66 -11.00
CA GLY A 8 5.94 -1.46 -10.03
C GLY A 8 5.79 -2.98 -10.22
N SER A 9 5.79 -3.47 -11.45
CA SER A 9 5.54 -4.88 -11.81
C SER A 9 6.56 -5.87 -11.23
N THR A 10 7.75 -5.44 -10.88
CA THR A 10 8.81 -6.30 -10.29
C THR A 10 8.77 -6.38 -8.77
N GLY A 11 7.88 -5.62 -8.12
CA GLY A 11 7.62 -5.69 -6.68
C GLY A 11 6.71 -6.87 -6.31
N SER A 12 6.50 -7.08 -5.00
CA SER A 12 5.68 -8.19 -4.49
C SER A 12 4.26 -8.17 -5.05
N ILE A 13 3.58 -7.01 -5.03
CA ILE A 13 2.21 -6.89 -5.57
C ILE A 13 2.21 -6.99 -7.09
N GLY A 14 3.18 -6.37 -7.76
CA GLY A 14 3.26 -6.40 -9.22
C GLY A 14 3.48 -7.81 -9.77
N THR A 15 4.35 -8.61 -9.16
CA THR A 15 4.57 -10.02 -9.55
C THR A 15 3.33 -10.87 -9.34
N GLN A 16 2.65 -10.73 -8.19
CA GLN A 16 1.40 -11.45 -7.91
C GLN A 16 0.25 -10.98 -8.80
N THR A 17 0.23 -9.71 -9.23
CA THR A 17 -0.72 -9.23 -10.25
C THR A 17 -0.51 -9.97 -11.58
N LEU A 18 0.76 -10.13 -12.00
CA LEU A 18 1.09 -10.87 -13.21
C LEU A 18 0.77 -12.37 -13.07
N ASP A 19 0.92 -12.96 -11.86
CA ASP A 19 0.51 -14.34 -11.59
C ASP A 19 -1.01 -14.52 -11.76
N VAL A 20 -1.82 -13.60 -11.25
CA VAL A 20 -3.28 -13.62 -11.46
C VAL A 20 -3.62 -13.51 -12.95
N ILE A 21 -3.00 -12.57 -13.68
CA ILE A 21 -3.23 -12.40 -15.12
C ILE A 21 -2.81 -13.64 -15.90
N ARG A 22 -1.69 -14.26 -15.55
CA ARG A 22 -1.19 -15.51 -16.18
C ARG A 22 -2.14 -16.67 -15.94
N GLU A 23 -2.66 -16.83 -14.73
CA GLU A 23 -3.56 -17.92 -14.37
C GLU A 23 -4.86 -17.88 -15.19
N HIS A 24 -5.41 -16.69 -15.40
CA HIS A 24 -6.69 -16.54 -16.11
C HIS A 24 -6.53 -16.42 -17.64
N GLY A 25 -5.49 -15.76 -18.12
CA GLY A 25 -5.20 -15.61 -19.55
C GLY A 25 -6.20 -14.75 -20.32
N ASP A 26 -7.09 -14.02 -19.65
CA ASP A 26 -8.19 -13.24 -20.24
C ASP A 26 -7.99 -11.70 -20.12
N MET A 27 -6.80 -11.27 -19.67
CA MET A 27 -6.39 -9.88 -19.60
C MET A 27 -5.14 -9.62 -20.40
N GLN A 28 -4.99 -8.41 -20.92
CA GLN A 28 -3.81 -7.96 -21.65
C GLN A 28 -3.02 -6.96 -20.81
N VAL A 29 -1.73 -7.21 -20.62
CA VAL A 29 -0.81 -6.22 -20.05
C VAL A 29 -0.39 -5.26 -21.15
N VAL A 30 -0.65 -3.95 -20.96
CA VAL A 30 -0.33 -2.92 -21.97
C VAL A 30 0.87 -2.07 -21.59
N ALA A 31 1.15 -1.92 -20.29
CA ALA A 31 2.36 -1.26 -19.81
C ALA A 31 2.86 -1.85 -18.50
N LEU A 32 4.16 -1.80 -18.31
CA LEU A 32 4.85 -2.23 -17.08
C LEU A 32 5.83 -1.15 -16.64
N SER A 33 6.00 -0.96 -15.34
CA SER A 33 7.13 -0.18 -14.85
C SER A 33 7.87 -0.90 -13.74
N CYS A 34 9.16 -0.61 -13.58
CA CYS A 34 9.95 -1.06 -12.45
C CYS A 34 10.92 0.00 -11.96
N GLY A 35 11.50 -0.23 -10.77
CA GLY A 35 12.67 0.51 -10.32
C GLY A 35 13.93 0.05 -11.05
N ARG A 36 14.76 -0.76 -10.38
CA ARG A 36 16.10 -1.15 -10.87
C ARG A 36 16.25 -2.62 -11.27
N ASN A 37 15.18 -3.42 -11.18
CA ASN A 37 15.25 -4.85 -11.48
C ASN A 37 15.10 -5.12 -12.98
N LEU A 38 16.14 -4.80 -13.75
CA LEU A 38 16.12 -4.91 -15.21
C LEU A 38 15.95 -6.35 -15.71
N SER A 39 16.55 -7.33 -15.04
CA SER A 39 16.45 -8.73 -15.45
C SER A 39 15.04 -9.28 -15.31
N LEU A 40 14.30 -8.87 -14.28
CA LEU A 40 12.92 -9.32 -14.09
C LEU A 40 11.96 -8.59 -15.03
N ILE A 41 12.12 -7.27 -15.21
CA ILE A 41 11.24 -6.51 -16.12
C ILE A 41 11.41 -6.95 -17.57
N GLU A 42 12.63 -7.30 -18.01
CA GLU A 42 12.87 -7.86 -19.35
C GLU A 42 12.11 -9.18 -19.53
N ARG A 43 12.19 -10.10 -18.56
CA ARG A 43 11.44 -11.37 -18.62
C ARG A 43 9.93 -11.13 -18.69
N GLN A 44 9.42 -10.23 -17.85
CA GLN A 44 8.00 -9.85 -17.84
C GLN A 44 7.58 -9.21 -19.18
N ALA A 45 8.41 -8.33 -19.74
CA ALA A 45 8.16 -7.70 -21.03
C ALA A 45 8.11 -8.73 -22.18
N ARG A 46 9.04 -9.69 -22.21
CA ARG A 46 9.03 -10.75 -23.22
C ARG A 46 7.84 -11.70 -23.09
N GLU A 47 7.40 -11.99 -21.87
CA GLU A 47 6.26 -12.85 -21.58
C GLU A 47 4.93 -12.18 -21.93
N PHE A 48 4.69 -10.99 -21.41
CA PHE A 48 3.40 -10.31 -21.52
C PHE A 48 3.28 -9.38 -22.72
N LYS A 49 4.39 -9.08 -23.39
CA LYS A 49 4.48 -8.24 -24.61
C LYS A 49 3.70 -6.93 -24.50
N PRO A 50 3.97 -6.10 -23.46
CA PRO A 50 3.34 -4.79 -23.35
C PRO A 50 3.77 -3.88 -24.49
N GLN A 51 3.00 -2.82 -24.73
CA GLN A 51 3.37 -1.79 -25.71
C GLN A 51 4.50 -0.88 -25.17
N PHE A 52 4.55 -0.71 -23.83
CA PHE A 52 5.44 0.24 -23.19
C PHE A 52 5.99 -0.29 -21.85
N VAL A 53 7.27 -0.04 -21.61
CA VAL A 53 7.93 -0.34 -20.33
C VAL A 53 8.66 0.89 -19.83
N SER A 54 8.58 1.18 -18.53
CA SER A 54 9.31 2.27 -17.90
C SER A 54 10.22 1.77 -16.78
N VAL A 55 11.40 2.39 -16.65
CA VAL A 55 12.38 2.14 -15.59
C VAL A 55 12.72 3.43 -14.85
N SER A 56 13.51 3.35 -13.76
CA SER A 56 13.76 4.49 -12.89
C SER A 56 14.58 5.61 -13.54
N ASP A 57 15.59 5.28 -14.35
CA ASP A 57 16.51 6.26 -14.90
C ASP A 57 16.90 5.98 -16.37
N GLU A 58 17.53 6.98 -16.99
CA GLU A 58 17.90 6.94 -18.41
C GLU A 58 18.94 5.86 -18.73
N ASN A 59 19.89 5.59 -17.83
CA ASN A 59 20.93 4.60 -18.07
C ASN A 59 20.32 3.19 -18.10
N ASP A 60 19.41 2.91 -17.19
CA ASP A 60 18.68 1.65 -17.16
C ASP A 60 17.74 1.52 -18.36
N ALA A 61 17.13 2.62 -18.82
CA ALA A 61 16.35 2.60 -20.06
C ALA A 61 17.21 2.29 -21.30
N LYS A 62 18.42 2.82 -21.40
CA LYS A 62 19.36 2.50 -22.50
C LYS A 62 19.71 1.01 -22.51
N LYS A 63 20.03 0.42 -21.34
CA LYS A 63 20.32 -1.02 -21.21
C LYS A 63 19.10 -1.85 -21.62
N LEU A 64 17.92 -1.51 -21.12
CA LEU A 64 16.70 -2.27 -21.42
C LEU A 64 16.30 -2.17 -22.89
N ARG A 65 16.46 -1.00 -23.55
CA ARG A 65 16.27 -0.88 -25.00
C ARG A 65 17.17 -1.79 -25.80
N THR A 66 18.43 -1.94 -25.38
CA THR A 66 19.37 -2.87 -26.01
C THR A 66 18.92 -4.32 -25.83
N SER A 67 18.49 -4.70 -24.61
CA SER A 67 17.98 -6.04 -24.32
C SER A 67 16.70 -6.37 -25.10
N LEU A 68 15.82 -5.40 -25.33
CA LEU A 68 14.52 -5.56 -26.02
C LEU A 68 14.56 -5.15 -27.50
N ALA A 69 15.75 -4.97 -28.10
CA ALA A 69 15.90 -4.47 -29.48
C ALA A 69 15.29 -5.41 -30.56
N ASP A 70 15.02 -6.67 -30.20
CA ASP A 70 14.32 -7.66 -31.03
C ASP A 70 12.78 -7.63 -30.88
N THR A 71 12.25 -6.63 -30.20
CA THR A 71 10.81 -6.47 -29.93
C THR A 71 10.33 -5.06 -30.35
N ASP A 72 9.00 -4.89 -30.48
CA ASP A 72 8.37 -3.58 -30.73
C ASP A 72 8.05 -2.82 -29.45
N ILE A 73 8.60 -3.22 -28.30
CA ILE A 73 8.29 -2.64 -26.99
C ILE A 73 9.03 -1.31 -26.83
N GLU A 74 8.27 -0.24 -26.64
CA GLU A 74 8.87 1.06 -26.33
C GLU A 74 9.36 1.11 -24.87
N VAL A 75 10.51 1.79 -24.65
CA VAL A 75 11.11 1.91 -23.30
C VAL A 75 11.26 3.39 -22.92
N GLY A 76 10.62 3.78 -21.82
CA GLY A 76 10.73 5.09 -21.18
C GLY A 76 11.42 5.03 -19.81
N TYR A 77 11.50 6.17 -19.13
CA TYR A 77 12.11 6.25 -17.79
C TYR A 77 11.58 7.42 -16.98
N GLY A 78 11.87 7.40 -15.69
CA GLY A 78 11.58 8.48 -14.75
C GLY A 78 10.08 8.74 -14.56
N MET A 79 9.74 9.96 -14.11
CA MET A 79 8.36 10.34 -13.84
C MET A 79 7.51 10.38 -15.12
N ASP A 80 8.04 10.88 -16.22
CA ASP A 80 7.35 10.92 -17.50
C ASP A 80 7.01 9.51 -18.01
N GLY A 81 7.94 8.56 -17.82
CA GLY A 81 7.69 7.16 -18.12
C GLY A 81 6.62 6.53 -17.24
N LEU A 82 6.59 6.84 -15.94
CA LEU A 82 5.54 6.39 -15.03
C LEU A 82 4.17 6.97 -15.39
N ILE A 83 4.11 8.27 -15.71
CA ILE A 83 2.88 8.94 -16.15
C ILE A 83 2.40 8.32 -17.46
N ARG A 84 3.29 8.04 -18.40
CA ARG A 84 2.93 7.38 -19.66
C ARG A 84 2.38 5.96 -19.41
N CYS A 85 2.98 5.16 -18.52
CA CYS A 85 2.40 3.88 -18.11
C CYS A 85 0.99 4.05 -17.53
N ALA A 86 0.78 5.06 -16.70
CA ALA A 86 -0.50 5.32 -16.03
C ALA A 86 -1.60 5.82 -16.97
N THR A 87 -1.24 6.41 -18.11
CA THR A 87 -2.18 7.07 -19.04
C THR A 87 -2.27 6.41 -20.41
N ILE A 88 -1.50 5.33 -20.65
CA ILE A 88 -1.41 4.67 -21.95
C ILE A 88 -2.79 4.24 -22.50
N GLU A 89 -2.99 4.46 -23.80
CA GLU A 89 -4.16 3.93 -24.50
C GLU A 89 -3.79 2.67 -25.31
N PRO A 90 -4.66 1.69 -25.30
CA PRO A 90 -5.85 1.52 -24.48
C PRO A 90 -5.54 0.83 -23.15
N CYS A 91 -5.90 1.43 -22.03
CA CYS A 91 -5.79 0.84 -20.70
C CYS A 91 -7.10 1.02 -19.92
N ASP A 92 -7.58 -0.03 -19.27
CA ASP A 92 -8.82 0.00 -18.47
C ASP A 92 -8.51 0.19 -16.98
N ILE A 93 -7.49 -0.52 -16.46
CA ILE A 93 -7.13 -0.53 -15.04
C ILE A 93 -5.63 -0.27 -14.88
N VAL A 94 -5.30 0.65 -13.99
CA VAL A 94 -3.92 0.91 -13.55
C VAL A 94 -3.73 0.33 -12.15
N VAL A 95 -2.83 -0.62 -12.01
CA VAL A 95 -2.40 -1.17 -10.71
C VAL A 95 -1.25 -0.33 -10.20
N THR A 96 -1.45 0.38 -9.09
CA THR A 96 -0.43 1.24 -8.49
C THR A 96 0.33 0.48 -7.41
N ALA A 97 1.34 -0.32 -7.82
CA ALA A 97 2.14 -1.17 -6.93
C ALA A 97 3.57 -0.62 -6.68
N ILE A 98 3.76 0.67 -6.88
CA ILE A 98 4.99 1.40 -6.51
C ILE A 98 4.95 1.80 -5.04
N VAL A 99 6.10 2.00 -4.43
CA VAL A 99 6.23 2.33 -3.00
C VAL A 99 6.44 3.84 -2.82
N GLY A 100 5.95 4.38 -1.71
CA GLY A 100 6.19 5.76 -1.31
C GLY A 100 5.38 6.79 -2.10
N MET A 101 5.73 8.07 -1.94
CA MET A 101 5.00 9.19 -2.55
C MET A 101 5.21 9.35 -4.06
N LEU A 102 6.10 8.55 -4.64
CA LEU A 102 6.30 8.48 -6.10
C LEU A 102 5.00 8.16 -6.86
N GLY A 103 4.04 7.50 -6.19
CA GLY A 103 2.75 7.12 -6.74
C GLY A 103 1.74 8.25 -6.94
N ILE A 104 1.91 9.40 -6.30
CA ILE A 104 0.92 10.49 -6.31
C ILE A 104 0.67 11.01 -7.73
N ARG A 105 1.72 11.47 -8.41
CA ARG A 105 1.61 12.07 -9.75
C ARG A 105 1.05 11.11 -10.81
N PRO A 106 1.55 9.86 -10.93
CA PRO A 106 0.97 8.92 -11.89
C PRO A 106 -0.46 8.50 -11.55
N THR A 107 -0.86 8.44 -10.26
CA THR A 107 -2.25 8.18 -9.87
C THR A 107 -3.17 9.34 -10.28
N ILE A 108 -2.76 10.59 -10.05
CA ILE A 108 -3.49 11.78 -10.53
C ILE A 108 -3.65 11.75 -12.05
N ALA A 109 -2.58 11.44 -12.78
CA ALA A 109 -2.62 11.37 -14.24
C ALA A 109 -3.56 10.26 -14.73
N ALA A 110 -3.54 9.08 -14.10
CA ALA A 110 -4.44 7.96 -14.40
C ALA A 110 -5.92 8.35 -14.18
N ILE A 111 -6.23 9.02 -13.05
CA ILE A 111 -7.59 9.50 -12.75
C ILE A 111 -8.05 10.50 -13.83
N LYS A 112 -7.22 11.49 -14.19
CA LYS A 112 -7.53 12.46 -15.25
C LYS A 112 -7.72 11.79 -16.61
N ALA A 113 -7.01 10.67 -16.86
CA ALA A 113 -7.19 9.83 -18.05
C ALA A 113 -8.36 8.85 -17.93
N LYS A 114 -9.19 8.96 -16.85
CA LYS A 114 -10.39 8.13 -16.57
C LYS A 114 -10.09 6.65 -16.49
N LYS A 115 -8.91 6.27 -15.97
CA LYS A 115 -8.55 4.86 -15.75
C LYS A 115 -9.02 4.42 -14.36
N THR A 116 -9.59 3.23 -14.23
CA THR A 116 -9.86 2.60 -12.93
C THR A 116 -8.55 2.34 -12.20
N ILE A 117 -8.49 2.64 -10.91
CA ILE A 117 -7.29 2.47 -10.10
C ILE A 117 -7.45 1.22 -9.22
N ALA A 118 -6.56 0.23 -9.38
CA ALA A 118 -6.36 -0.83 -8.40
C ALA A 118 -5.22 -0.38 -7.46
N LEU A 119 -5.60 0.17 -6.31
CA LEU A 119 -4.71 0.89 -5.41
C LEU A 119 -4.00 -0.07 -4.45
N ALA A 120 -2.69 -0.24 -4.62
CA ALA A 120 -1.82 -0.94 -3.67
C ALA A 120 -0.85 0.01 -2.95
N ASN A 121 -0.64 1.21 -3.48
CA ASN A 121 0.20 2.25 -2.90
C ASN A 121 -0.59 3.08 -1.88
N LYS A 122 -0.61 2.63 -0.63
CA LYS A 122 -1.35 3.30 0.46
C LYS A 122 -0.82 4.71 0.77
N GLU A 123 0.47 4.94 0.55
CA GLU A 123 1.11 6.22 0.80
C GLU A 123 0.48 7.35 -0.01
N THR A 124 -0.05 7.03 -1.20
CA THR A 124 -0.81 7.99 -2.04
C THR A 124 -2.02 8.57 -1.31
N LEU A 125 -2.81 7.74 -0.61
CA LEU A 125 -3.96 8.24 0.16
C LEU A 125 -3.56 8.81 1.52
N VAL A 126 -2.53 8.27 2.15
CA VAL A 126 -2.01 8.77 3.42
C VAL A 126 -1.60 10.24 3.30
N THR A 127 -0.90 10.60 2.22
CA THR A 127 -0.30 11.93 2.05
C THR A 127 -1.14 12.88 1.18
N ALA A 128 -1.86 12.34 0.21
CA ALA A 128 -2.62 13.13 -0.79
C ALA A 128 -4.10 12.72 -0.88
N GLY A 129 -4.66 12.06 0.13
CA GLY A 129 -6.06 11.61 0.11
C GLY A 129 -7.06 12.73 -0.11
N HIS A 130 -6.81 13.94 0.45
CA HIS A 130 -7.60 15.15 0.24
C HIS A 130 -7.59 15.67 -1.22
N ILE A 131 -6.61 15.28 -2.03
CA ILE A 131 -6.54 15.59 -3.47
C ILE A 131 -7.12 14.41 -4.28
N ILE A 132 -6.70 13.19 -3.99
CA ILE A 132 -7.00 11.99 -4.79
C ILE A 132 -8.49 11.64 -4.76
N ILE A 133 -9.12 11.64 -3.59
CA ILE A 133 -10.53 11.21 -3.46
C ILE A 133 -11.49 12.19 -4.13
N PRO A 134 -11.39 13.52 -3.92
CA PRO A 134 -12.22 14.47 -4.65
C PRO A 134 -12.02 14.39 -6.16
N LEU A 135 -10.76 14.26 -6.61
CA LEU A 135 -10.43 14.15 -8.03
C LEU A 135 -11.05 12.89 -8.66
N ALA A 136 -10.99 11.74 -7.97
CA ALA A 136 -11.61 10.50 -8.45
C ALA A 136 -13.14 10.65 -8.57
N LYS A 137 -13.78 11.31 -7.58
CA LYS A 137 -15.22 11.63 -7.64
C LYS A 137 -15.55 12.55 -8.83
N GLU A 138 -14.77 13.60 -9.07
CA GLU A 138 -14.95 14.55 -10.18
C GLU A 138 -14.87 13.85 -11.55
N TYR A 139 -13.88 12.96 -11.72
CA TYR A 139 -13.69 12.25 -12.99
C TYR A 139 -14.52 10.97 -13.14
N GLY A 140 -15.29 10.59 -12.10
CA GLY A 140 -16.09 9.36 -12.07
C GLY A 140 -15.24 8.10 -12.11
N VAL A 141 -14.04 8.14 -11.51
CA VAL A 141 -13.08 7.03 -11.48
C VAL A 141 -13.24 6.21 -10.20
N SER A 142 -13.30 4.90 -10.35
CA SER A 142 -13.30 3.97 -9.22
C SER A 142 -11.88 3.73 -8.69
N ILE A 143 -11.71 3.81 -7.38
CA ILE A 143 -10.50 3.37 -6.67
C ILE A 143 -10.83 2.05 -5.96
N LEU A 144 -10.24 0.95 -6.41
CA LEU A 144 -10.45 -0.40 -5.89
C LEU A 144 -9.25 -0.79 -5.02
N PRO A 145 -9.46 -1.11 -3.74
CA PRO A 145 -8.36 -1.41 -2.83
C PRO A 145 -7.72 -2.77 -3.14
N VAL A 146 -6.38 -2.79 -3.12
CA VAL A 146 -5.55 -4.00 -3.22
C VAL A 146 -4.98 -4.38 -1.85
N ASP A 147 -4.81 -3.41 -0.94
CA ASP A 147 -4.48 -3.71 0.45
C ASP A 147 -5.51 -4.68 1.04
N SER A 148 -5.06 -5.73 1.75
CA SER A 148 -5.93 -6.84 2.16
C SER A 148 -7.05 -6.41 3.09
N GLU A 149 -6.77 -5.54 4.03
CA GLU A 149 -7.73 -5.03 5.00
C GLU A 149 -8.77 -4.13 4.34
N HIS A 150 -8.31 -3.22 3.46
CA HIS A 150 -9.21 -2.32 2.73
C HIS A 150 -10.05 -3.06 1.70
N SER A 151 -9.48 -4.07 1.04
CA SER A 151 -10.25 -4.98 0.18
C SER A 151 -11.32 -5.72 0.97
N ALA A 152 -11.01 -6.19 2.20
CA ALA A 152 -11.98 -6.86 3.07
C ALA A 152 -13.13 -5.93 3.49
N ILE A 153 -12.82 -4.68 3.84
CA ILE A 153 -13.83 -3.66 4.16
C ILE A 153 -14.69 -3.39 2.92
N PHE A 154 -14.07 -3.15 1.76
CA PHE A 154 -14.76 -2.93 0.50
C PHE A 154 -15.70 -4.11 0.14
N GLN A 155 -15.25 -5.35 0.35
CA GLN A 155 -16.06 -6.54 0.14
C GLN A 155 -17.24 -6.63 1.13
N SER A 156 -17.02 -6.25 2.39
CA SER A 156 -18.06 -6.24 3.43
C SER A 156 -19.13 -5.17 3.20
N LEU A 157 -18.84 -4.14 2.41
CA LEU A 157 -19.77 -3.09 2.02
C LEU A 157 -20.65 -3.46 0.82
N GLN A 158 -20.35 -4.55 0.10
CA GLN A 158 -21.12 -4.92 -1.09
C GLN A 158 -22.57 -5.26 -0.75
N GLY A 159 -23.51 -4.69 -1.49
CA GLY A 159 -24.94 -4.81 -1.23
C GLY A 159 -25.46 -3.93 -0.07
N ASN A 160 -24.59 -3.21 0.63
CA ASN A 160 -24.92 -2.38 1.77
C ASN A 160 -24.64 -0.88 1.56
N SER A 161 -24.55 -0.42 0.31
CA SER A 161 -24.16 0.97 0.00
C SER A 161 -25.12 2.05 0.55
N MET A 162 -26.36 1.68 0.88
CA MET A 162 -27.36 2.57 1.48
C MET A 162 -27.28 2.60 3.03
N ASN A 163 -26.49 1.72 3.63
CA ASN A 163 -26.41 1.58 5.07
C ASN A 163 -25.18 2.32 5.59
N PRO A 164 -25.32 3.23 6.58
CA PRO A 164 -24.19 3.94 7.14
C PRO A 164 -23.26 2.98 7.88
N ILE A 165 -21.96 3.18 7.70
CA ILE A 165 -20.94 2.50 8.48
C ILE A 165 -21.02 3.01 9.91
N LYS A 166 -21.30 2.13 10.87
CA LYS A 166 -21.20 2.45 12.29
C LYS A 166 -19.76 2.44 12.74
N LYS A 167 -19.00 1.38 12.35
CA LYS A 167 -17.61 1.22 12.69
C LYS A 167 -16.89 0.31 11.69
N ILE A 168 -15.66 0.64 11.39
CA ILE A 168 -14.71 -0.25 10.72
C ILE A 168 -13.89 -0.95 11.81
N LEU A 169 -13.86 -2.29 11.77
CA LEU A 169 -12.99 -3.12 12.60
C LEU A 169 -11.77 -3.50 11.76
N LEU A 170 -10.72 -2.68 11.88
CA LEU A 170 -9.49 -2.85 11.10
C LEU A 170 -8.58 -3.84 11.82
N THR A 171 -8.42 -5.05 11.28
CA THR A 171 -7.62 -6.09 11.92
C THR A 171 -6.12 -5.90 11.70
N ALA A 172 -5.31 -6.36 12.62
CA ALA A 172 -3.86 -6.36 12.57
C ALA A 172 -3.31 -7.69 13.08
N SER A 173 -2.21 -8.19 12.50
CA SER A 173 -1.53 -9.38 13.06
C SER A 173 -0.88 -9.10 14.43
N GLY A 174 -0.61 -7.84 14.75
CA GLY A 174 0.15 -7.42 15.91
C GLY A 174 1.68 -7.45 15.70
N GLY A 175 2.14 -7.91 14.53
CA GLY A 175 3.56 -7.98 14.18
C GLY A 175 4.35 -9.07 14.94
N PRO A 176 5.67 -9.18 14.67
CA PRO A 176 6.52 -10.25 15.25
C PRO A 176 6.80 -10.06 16.74
N PHE A 177 6.55 -8.88 17.29
CA PHE A 177 6.86 -8.55 18.69
C PHE A 177 5.63 -8.44 19.59
N ARG A 178 4.46 -8.85 19.11
CA ARG A 178 3.23 -8.87 19.89
C ARG A 178 3.44 -9.53 21.25
N GLY A 179 2.96 -8.87 22.33
CA GLY A 179 3.10 -9.34 23.71
C GLY A 179 4.42 -9.02 24.39
N ARG A 180 5.42 -8.45 23.68
CA ARG A 180 6.66 -7.95 24.30
C ARG A 180 6.42 -6.57 24.91
N LYS A 181 7.23 -6.25 25.93
CA LYS A 181 7.30 -4.93 26.55
C LYS A 181 8.41 -4.09 25.94
N LEU A 182 8.35 -2.78 26.10
CA LEU A 182 9.33 -1.82 25.55
C LEU A 182 10.78 -2.20 25.87
N SER A 183 11.07 -2.61 27.12
CA SER A 183 12.41 -3.03 27.56
C SER A 183 12.96 -4.25 26.80
N GLU A 184 12.09 -5.07 26.23
CA GLU A 184 12.48 -6.25 25.46
C GLU A 184 12.75 -5.92 23.97
N LEU A 185 12.52 -4.66 23.58
CA LEU A 185 12.71 -4.19 22.21
C LEU A 185 14.04 -3.45 22.00
N GLU A 186 14.77 -3.12 23.05
CA GLU A 186 16.03 -2.34 22.97
C GLU A 186 17.11 -3.04 22.13
N GLY A 187 17.17 -4.37 22.15
CA GLY A 187 18.17 -5.17 21.45
C GLY A 187 17.73 -5.76 20.12
N ILE A 188 16.57 -5.36 19.58
CA ILE A 188 16.03 -5.92 18.34
C ILE A 188 16.95 -5.60 17.15
N ARG A 189 17.31 -6.64 16.41
CA ARG A 189 18.08 -6.56 15.18
C ARG A 189 17.17 -6.60 13.96
N VAL A 190 17.72 -6.20 12.81
CA VAL A 190 17.01 -6.24 11.52
C VAL A 190 16.46 -7.64 11.22
N GLU A 191 17.28 -8.66 11.47
CA GLU A 191 16.95 -10.06 11.21
C GLU A 191 15.79 -10.57 12.07
N ASP A 192 15.59 -9.98 13.26
CA ASP A 192 14.48 -10.32 14.16
C ASP A 192 13.19 -9.63 13.72
N ALA A 193 13.27 -8.35 13.32
CA ALA A 193 12.14 -7.56 12.87
C ALA A 193 11.58 -8.00 11.51
N LEU A 194 12.38 -8.68 10.68
CA LEU A 194 11.97 -9.21 9.39
C LEU A 194 11.22 -10.57 9.47
N LYS A 195 11.06 -11.14 10.66
CA LYS A 195 10.35 -12.44 10.85
C LYS A 195 8.86 -12.22 11.11
N HIS A 196 8.09 -11.93 10.05
CA HIS A 196 6.64 -11.82 10.21
C HIS A 196 6.00 -13.21 10.39
N PRO A 197 5.05 -13.39 11.36
CA PRO A 197 4.51 -14.74 11.69
C PRO A 197 3.66 -15.34 10.57
N ASN A 198 2.92 -14.56 9.80
CA ASN A 198 1.88 -15.06 8.88
C ASN A 198 2.11 -14.69 7.41
N TRP A 199 2.77 -13.56 7.14
CA TRP A 199 2.91 -13.01 5.80
C TRP A 199 4.35 -13.01 5.31
N SER A 200 4.55 -13.37 4.04
CA SER A 200 5.82 -13.13 3.34
C SER A 200 5.70 -11.82 2.58
N MET A 201 6.34 -10.78 3.08
CA MET A 201 6.21 -9.40 2.57
C MET A 201 7.57 -8.78 2.25
N GLY A 202 7.54 -7.62 1.60
CA GLY A 202 8.73 -6.80 1.41
C GLY A 202 9.33 -6.32 2.75
N GLN A 203 10.62 -6.00 2.76
CA GLN A 203 11.33 -5.62 4.00
C GLN A 203 10.73 -4.39 4.68
N LYS A 204 10.40 -3.33 3.93
CA LYS A 204 9.83 -2.08 4.48
C LYS A 204 8.52 -2.34 5.23
N ILE A 205 7.56 -2.98 4.59
CA ILE A 205 6.25 -3.24 5.21
C ILE A 205 6.34 -4.23 6.38
N THR A 206 7.32 -5.13 6.37
CA THR A 206 7.56 -6.05 7.51
C THR A 206 8.04 -5.27 8.75
N ILE A 207 8.94 -4.29 8.58
CA ILE A 207 9.33 -3.39 9.68
C ILE A 207 8.15 -2.53 10.12
N ASP A 208 7.37 -1.96 9.19
CA ASP A 208 6.17 -1.17 9.50
C ASP A 208 5.14 -2.00 10.30
N SER A 209 4.99 -3.29 9.99
CA SER A 209 4.14 -4.21 10.76
C SER A 209 4.68 -4.38 12.19
N SER A 210 5.99 -4.53 12.34
CA SER A 210 6.63 -4.73 13.65
C SER A 210 6.47 -3.54 14.60
N THR A 211 6.38 -2.33 14.07
CA THR A 211 6.21 -1.07 14.81
C THR A 211 4.74 -0.62 14.94
N MET A 212 3.81 -1.33 14.32
CA MET A 212 2.41 -0.94 14.13
C MET A 212 2.22 0.34 13.27
N VAL A 213 3.25 0.85 12.64
CA VAL A 213 3.16 1.95 11.67
C VAL A 213 2.31 1.55 10.47
N ASN A 214 2.48 0.31 9.95
CA ASN A 214 1.66 -0.16 8.84
C ASN A 214 0.16 -0.01 9.14
N LYS A 215 -0.26 -0.43 10.34
CA LYS A 215 -1.67 -0.30 10.73
C LYS A 215 -2.08 1.16 10.90
N GLY A 216 -1.15 2.02 11.30
CA GLY A 216 -1.38 3.45 11.33
C GLY A 216 -1.61 4.07 9.95
N LEU A 217 -0.81 3.69 8.95
CA LEU A 217 -0.99 4.09 7.54
C LEU A 217 -2.36 3.62 7.02
N GLU A 218 -2.74 2.41 7.36
CA GLU A 218 -4.03 1.82 6.96
C GLU A 218 -5.23 2.52 7.61
N VAL A 219 -5.12 3.01 8.84
CA VAL A 219 -6.16 3.86 9.48
C VAL A 219 -6.38 5.13 8.66
N ILE A 220 -5.30 5.78 8.21
CA ILE A 220 -5.40 7.00 7.40
C ILE A 220 -5.98 6.69 6.01
N GLU A 221 -5.56 5.60 5.39
CA GLU A 221 -6.10 5.14 4.10
C GLU A 221 -7.61 4.84 4.21
N ALA A 222 -8.04 4.10 5.25
CA ALA A 222 -9.44 3.77 5.48
C ALA A 222 -10.32 5.01 5.65
N LYS A 223 -9.84 6.03 6.38
CA LYS A 223 -10.53 7.31 6.52
C LYS A 223 -10.88 7.92 5.17
N TRP A 224 -9.90 7.95 4.25
CA TRP A 224 -10.09 8.55 2.93
C TRP A 224 -10.93 7.67 1.99
N LEU A 225 -10.62 6.37 1.95
CA LEU A 225 -11.21 5.46 0.97
C LEU A 225 -12.70 5.20 1.24
N PHE A 226 -13.09 5.16 2.53
CA PHE A 226 -14.47 4.84 2.93
C PHE A 226 -15.25 6.05 3.45
N ASP A 227 -14.65 7.25 3.40
CA ASP A 227 -15.28 8.51 3.81
C ASP A 227 -15.86 8.42 5.26
N VAL A 228 -15.02 7.98 6.20
CA VAL A 228 -15.38 7.80 7.62
C VAL A 228 -14.51 8.65 8.53
N ASP A 229 -15.05 9.01 9.69
CA ASP A 229 -14.28 9.66 10.75
C ASP A 229 -13.32 8.68 11.43
N LEU A 230 -12.20 9.21 11.96
CA LEU A 230 -11.24 8.42 12.72
C LEU A 230 -11.84 7.71 13.94
N SER A 231 -12.90 8.30 14.54
CA SER A 231 -13.63 7.69 15.65
C SER A 231 -14.43 6.45 15.25
N GLN A 232 -14.70 6.28 13.96
CA GLN A 232 -15.38 5.10 13.41
C GLN A 232 -14.41 3.96 13.06
N ILE A 233 -13.09 4.15 13.18
CA ILE A 233 -12.08 3.13 12.89
C ILE A 233 -11.52 2.58 14.19
N GLN A 234 -11.78 1.32 14.46
CA GLN A 234 -11.25 0.58 15.59
C GLN A 234 -10.23 -0.45 15.12
N VAL A 235 -8.99 -0.32 15.57
CA VAL A 235 -7.96 -1.34 15.34
C VAL A 235 -8.15 -2.50 16.31
N VAL A 236 -8.13 -3.72 15.77
CA VAL A 236 -8.29 -4.98 16.52
C VAL A 236 -7.13 -5.90 16.17
N VAL A 237 -6.35 -6.31 17.14
CA VAL A 237 -5.28 -7.30 16.91
C VAL A 237 -5.90 -8.69 16.80
N HIS A 238 -5.67 -9.33 15.66
CA HIS A 238 -6.13 -10.67 15.31
C HIS A 238 -4.94 -11.50 14.81
N PRO A 239 -4.24 -12.21 15.69
CA PRO A 239 -2.96 -12.86 15.38
C PRO A 239 -3.02 -13.88 14.26
N GLN A 240 -4.15 -14.58 14.11
CA GLN A 240 -4.30 -15.63 13.10
C GLN A 240 -4.40 -15.06 11.68
N SER A 241 -4.69 -13.76 11.53
CA SER A 241 -4.81 -13.08 10.22
C SER A 241 -5.75 -13.80 9.24
N VAL A 242 -6.84 -14.37 9.75
CA VAL A 242 -7.89 -15.05 8.98
C VAL A 242 -9.02 -14.10 8.64
N ILE A 243 -9.44 -13.27 9.62
CA ILE A 243 -10.35 -12.15 9.39
C ILE A 243 -9.49 -10.97 8.96
N HIS A 244 -9.68 -10.56 7.69
CA HIS A 244 -8.86 -9.47 7.11
C HIS A 244 -9.40 -8.07 7.40
N SER A 245 -10.59 -7.91 7.86
CA SER A 245 -11.26 -6.77 8.50
C SER A 245 -12.77 -6.95 8.43
N ALA A 246 -13.52 -6.07 9.10
CA ALA A 246 -14.95 -6.14 9.16
C ALA A 246 -15.60 -4.75 9.24
N VAL A 247 -16.91 -4.70 8.95
CA VAL A 247 -17.75 -3.50 9.08
C VAL A 247 -18.90 -3.82 10.05
N GLU A 248 -19.05 -3.01 11.09
CA GLU A 248 -20.20 -2.99 11.98
C GLU A 248 -21.21 -1.96 11.46
N TYR A 249 -22.45 -2.39 11.31
CA TYR A 249 -23.58 -1.58 10.88
C TYR A 249 -24.41 -1.06 12.07
N ALA A 250 -25.33 -0.14 11.81
CA ALA A 250 -26.13 0.52 12.85
C ALA A 250 -27.04 -0.44 13.63
N ASP A 251 -27.43 -1.56 13.03
CA ASP A 251 -28.23 -2.64 13.66
C ASP A 251 -27.41 -3.58 14.56
N GLY A 252 -26.07 -3.38 14.61
CA GLY A 252 -25.16 -4.21 15.37
C GLY A 252 -24.61 -5.42 14.60
N ALA A 253 -25.05 -5.63 13.35
CA ALA A 253 -24.48 -6.68 12.51
C ALA A 253 -23.03 -6.37 12.15
N VAL A 254 -22.18 -7.39 12.18
CA VAL A 254 -20.76 -7.30 11.76
C VAL A 254 -20.56 -8.20 10.55
N ILE A 255 -20.17 -7.61 9.42
CA ILE A 255 -19.83 -8.34 8.20
C ILE A 255 -18.33 -8.32 8.00
N ALA A 256 -17.72 -9.49 7.81
CA ALA A 256 -16.27 -9.66 7.67
C ALA A 256 -15.92 -10.51 6.45
N GLN A 257 -14.77 -10.21 5.85
CA GLN A 257 -14.17 -11.09 4.85
C GLN A 257 -13.08 -11.95 5.53
N LEU A 258 -13.17 -13.26 5.30
CA LEU A 258 -12.22 -14.24 5.78
C LEU A 258 -11.48 -14.87 4.59
N GLY A 259 -10.21 -15.20 4.80
CA GLY A 259 -9.39 -15.88 3.80
C GLY A 259 -8.05 -16.35 4.32
N THR A 260 -7.33 -17.07 3.48
CA THR A 260 -5.89 -17.35 3.69
C THR A 260 -5.07 -16.07 3.46
N PRO A 261 -3.86 -15.94 4.02
CA PRO A 261 -2.99 -14.78 3.81
C PRO A 261 -2.33 -14.83 2.42
N ASP A 262 -3.11 -14.56 1.38
CA ASP A 262 -2.70 -14.58 -0.03
C ASP A 262 -3.13 -13.27 -0.72
N MET A 263 -2.16 -12.43 -1.08
CA MET A 263 -2.42 -11.15 -1.74
C MET A 263 -3.06 -11.29 -3.13
N ARG A 264 -3.00 -12.46 -3.77
CA ARG A 264 -3.69 -12.69 -5.05
C ARG A 264 -5.20 -12.57 -4.91
N ILE A 265 -5.76 -12.84 -3.72
CA ILE A 265 -7.20 -12.71 -3.46
C ILE A 265 -7.68 -11.25 -3.61
N PRO A 266 -7.15 -10.26 -2.89
CA PRO A 266 -7.56 -8.86 -3.06
C PRO A 266 -7.13 -8.28 -4.42
N ILE A 267 -5.96 -8.67 -4.96
CA ILE A 267 -5.53 -8.27 -6.31
C ILE A 267 -6.56 -8.73 -7.34
N GLN A 268 -6.92 -10.02 -7.33
CA GLN A 268 -7.91 -10.57 -8.26
C GLN A 268 -9.25 -9.85 -8.10
N TYR A 269 -9.69 -9.61 -6.87
CA TYR A 269 -10.96 -8.93 -6.65
C TYR A 269 -10.96 -7.51 -7.23
N ALA A 270 -9.88 -6.77 -7.09
CA ALA A 270 -9.73 -5.44 -7.72
C ALA A 270 -9.74 -5.51 -9.27
N LEU A 271 -9.10 -6.52 -9.86
CA LEU A 271 -9.05 -6.68 -11.33
C LEU A 271 -10.38 -7.15 -11.94
N TYR A 272 -11.11 -8.00 -11.24
CA TYR A 272 -12.33 -8.65 -11.76
C TYR A 272 -13.63 -8.06 -11.21
N TYR A 273 -13.57 -7.14 -10.26
CA TYR A 273 -14.77 -6.57 -9.64
C TYR A 273 -15.87 -6.27 -10.65
N PRO A 274 -17.13 -6.65 -10.37
CA PRO A 274 -17.64 -7.33 -9.16
C PRO A 274 -17.55 -8.86 -9.19
N SER A 275 -16.98 -9.47 -10.21
CA SER A 275 -16.88 -10.93 -10.39
C SER A 275 -15.83 -11.56 -9.49
N ARG A 276 -15.98 -12.88 -9.23
CA ARG A 276 -15.06 -13.69 -8.43
C ARG A 276 -14.70 -14.98 -9.17
N PRO A 277 -13.82 -14.94 -10.17
CA PRO A 277 -13.37 -16.15 -10.86
C PRO A 277 -12.61 -17.07 -9.89
N ALA A 278 -12.47 -18.33 -10.25
CA ALA A 278 -11.70 -19.28 -9.45
C ALA A 278 -10.22 -18.87 -9.41
N LEU A 279 -9.59 -19.01 -8.27
CA LEU A 279 -8.16 -18.73 -8.07
C LEU A 279 -7.51 -20.00 -7.51
N SER A 280 -6.34 -20.36 -8.01
CA SER A 280 -5.55 -21.46 -7.47
C SER A 280 -4.99 -21.13 -6.07
N GLY A 281 -4.62 -22.15 -5.32
CA GLY A 281 -3.99 -22.01 -4.00
C GLY A 281 -4.85 -22.52 -2.86
N ASP A 282 -4.35 -22.33 -1.65
CA ASP A 282 -4.96 -22.86 -0.44
C ASP A 282 -6.32 -22.20 -0.16
N ARG A 283 -7.25 -23.00 0.33
CA ARG A 283 -8.57 -22.53 0.78
C ARG A 283 -8.61 -22.51 2.31
N LEU A 284 -9.37 -21.54 2.83
CA LEU A 284 -9.64 -21.50 4.25
C LEU A 284 -10.45 -22.74 4.64
N ASP A 285 -9.90 -23.51 5.59
CA ASP A 285 -10.54 -24.70 6.16
C ASP A 285 -10.89 -24.41 7.62
N LEU A 286 -12.17 -24.16 7.89
CA LEU A 286 -12.66 -23.82 9.23
C LEU A 286 -12.48 -24.96 10.24
N PHE A 287 -12.41 -26.24 9.79
CA PHE A 287 -12.15 -27.38 10.68
C PHE A 287 -10.71 -27.42 11.20
N LYS A 288 -9.77 -26.80 10.45
CA LYS A 288 -8.37 -26.67 10.88
C LYS A 288 -8.13 -25.46 11.78
N LEU A 289 -9.03 -24.46 11.74
CA LEU A 289 -8.99 -23.32 12.64
C LEU A 289 -9.48 -23.75 14.03
N LYS A 290 -8.61 -23.61 15.02
CA LYS A 290 -9.01 -23.92 16.40
C LYS A 290 -9.76 -22.76 17.03
N ASP A 291 -9.13 -21.57 17.00
CA ASP A 291 -9.64 -20.37 17.66
C ASP A 291 -9.38 -19.13 16.81
N LEU A 292 -10.27 -18.16 16.89
CA LEU A 292 -10.09 -16.80 16.41
C LEU A 292 -10.02 -15.89 17.64
N THR A 293 -8.89 -15.27 17.87
CA THR A 293 -8.66 -14.43 19.06
C THR A 293 -8.49 -12.96 18.69
N PHE A 294 -8.91 -12.09 19.60
CA PHE A 294 -8.91 -10.66 19.41
C PHE A 294 -8.37 -9.96 20.63
N GLU A 295 -7.52 -8.95 20.43
CA GLU A 295 -6.87 -8.18 21.48
C GLU A 295 -6.94 -6.70 21.14
N ALA A 296 -6.88 -5.83 22.16
CA ALA A 296 -6.65 -4.41 21.94
C ALA A 296 -5.18 -4.18 21.53
N PRO A 297 -4.89 -3.20 20.66
CA PRO A 297 -3.51 -2.86 20.35
C PRO A 297 -2.81 -2.23 21.57
N ASP A 298 -1.56 -2.64 21.82
CA ASP A 298 -0.70 -2.03 22.84
C ASP A 298 -0.07 -0.74 22.28
N LEU A 299 -0.70 0.39 22.55
CA LEU A 299 -0.28 1.71 22.06
C LEU A 299 0.92 2.29 22.84
N ASP A 300 1.19 1.78 24.05
CA ASP A 300 2.29 2.23 24.88
C ASP A 300 3.63 1.65 24.42
N THR A 301 3.62 0.35 24.09
CA THR A 301 4.79 -0.36 23.57
C THR A 301 5.01 -0.08 22.08
N PHE A 302 3.94 -0.09 21.26
CA PHE A 302 3.99 0.09 19.81
C PHE A 302 3.40 1.44 19.40
N LYS A 303 4.14 2.50 19.67
CA LYS A 303 3.69 3.89 19.47
C LYS A 303 3.42 4.26 18.00
N GLY A 304 3.84 3.46 17.02
CA GLY A 304 3.65 3.76 15.60
C GLY A 304 2.19 4.01 15.22
N LEU A 305 1.26 3.21 15.75
CA LEU A 305 -0.18 3.43 15.55
C LEU A 305 -0.67 4.71 16.22
N ALA A 306 -0.23 4.99 17.46
CA ALA A 306 -0.63 6.20 18.17
C ALA A 306 -0.15 7.47 17.46
N LEU A 307 1.10 7.47 16.94
CA LEU A 307 1.66 8.58 16.16
C LEU A 307 0.93 8.78 14.83
N ALA A 308 0.57 7.71 14.13
CA ALA A 308 -0.24 7.80 12.91
C ALA A 308 -1.62 8.41 13.19
N MET A 309 -2.28 8.02 14.29
CA MET A 309 -3.56 8.61 14.70
C MET A 309 -3.39 10.09 15.10
N LYS A 310 -2.27 10.48 15.73
CA LYS A 310 -1.91 11.88 16.00
C LYS A 310 -1.75 12.65 14.68
N ALA A 311 -1.02 12.10 13.71
CA ALA A 311 -0.85 12.69 12.38
C ALA A 311 -2.18 12.86 11.65
N ALA A 312 -3.03 11.83 11.66
CA ALA A 312 -4.34 11.85 11.01
C ALA A 312 -5.29 12.90 11.60
N ARG A 313 -5.24 13.11 12.92
CA ARG A 313 -6.03 14.15 13.61
C ARG A 313 -5.52 15.55 13.32
N ALA A 314 -4.20 15.73 13.25
CA ALA A 314 -3.58 17.00 12.89
C ALA A 314 -3.93 17.40 11.45
N GLY A 315 -4.00 16.42 10.53
CA GLY A 315 -4.30 16.67 9.13
C GLY A 315 -3.20 17.44 8.41
N GLY A 316 -3.58 18.12 7.34
CA GLY A 316 -2.64 18.90 6.52
C GLY A 316 -1.48 18.03 6.00
N ASN A 317 -0.27 18.56 6.09
CA ASN A 317 0.95 17.86 5.68
C ASN A 317 1.59 16.98 6.79
N ILE A 318 1.01 16.87 7.98
CA ILE A 318 1.57 16.06 9.06
C ILE A 318 1.58 14.55 8.73
N PRO A 319 0.54 13.96 8.09
CA PRO A 319 0.63 12.59 7.57
C PRO A 319 1.78 12.38 6.57
N THR A 320 2.13 13.41 5.80
CA THR A 320 3.30 13.38 4.89
C THR A 320 4.60 13.32 5.69
N ALA A 321 4.77 14.17 6.69
CA ALA A 321 5.96 14.15 7.57
C ALA A 321 6.09 12.81 8.31
N PHE A 322 4.97 12.26 8.81
CA PHE A 322 4.93 10.93 9.43
C PHE A 322 5.40 9.84 8.46
N ASN A 323 4.84 9.80 7.24
CA ASN A 323 5.19 8.78 6.25
C ASN A 323 6.65 8.91 5.79
N ALA A 324 7.10 10.13 5.45
CA ALA A 324 8.49 10.37 5.02
C ALA A 324 9.50 10.00 6.11
N ALA A 325 9.21 10.37 7.38
CA ALA A 325 10.04 10.01 8.51
C ALA A 325 10.15 8.49 8.67
N ASN A 326 9.01 7.78 8.59
CA ASN A 326 8.99 6.32 8.65
C ASN A 326 9.81 5.69 7.52
N GLU A 327 9.62 6.10 6.28
CA GLU A 327 10.36 5.56 5.13
C GLU A 327 11.88 5.71 5.34
N ARG A 328 12.31 6.90 5.76
CA ARG A 328 13.73 7.17 5.98
C ARG A 328 14.28 6.42 7.19
N ALA A 329 13.55 6.40 8.31
CA ALA A 329 13.97 5.69 9.53
C ALA A 329 14.07 4.18 9.29
N VAL A 330 13.09 3.58 8.60
CA VAL A 330 13.13 2.16 8.23
C VAL A 330 14.33 1.87 7.32
N ALA A 331 14.63 2.73 6.35
CA ALA A 331 15.80 2.57 5.50
C ALA A 331 17.12 2.65 6.32
N LEU A 332 17.21 3.55 7.28
CA LEU A 332 18.37 3.63 8.19
C LEU A 332 18.49 2.38 9.06
N PHE A 333 17.40 1.89 9.62
CA PHE A 333 17.39 0.67 10.42
C PHE A 333 17.81 -0.57 9.60
N LEU A 334 17.25 -0.76 8.42
CA LEU A 334 17.62 -1.87 7.51
C LEU A 334 19.10 -1.84 7.13
N ASN A 335 19.70 -0.65 7.04
CA ASN A 335 21.12 -0.45 6.81
C ASN A 335 21.95 -0.45 8.12
N LYS A 336 21.37 -0.81 9.27
CA LYS A 336 22.02 -0.93 10.59
C LYS A 336 22.67 0.38 11.07
N LYS A 337 22.14 1.54 10.65
CA LYS A 337 22.62 2.87 11.05
C LYS A 337 21.97 3.39 12.32
N ILE A 338 20.78 2.91 12.64
CA ILE A 338 20.01 3.25 13.85
C ILE A 338 19.49 1.97 14.52
N LYS A 339 19.09 2.07 15.79
CA LYS A 339 18.43 1.01 16.54
C LYS A 339 16.94 0.96 16.25
N TYR A 340 16.30 -0.15 16.60
CA TYR A 340 14.87 -0.38 16.33
C TYR A 340 13.96 0.70 16.94
N LEU A 341 14.15 1.06 18.21
CA LEU A 341 13.33 2.05 18.89
C LEU A 341 13.51 3.47 18.32
N GLU A 342 14.69 3.78 17.79
CA GLU A 342 14.96 5.09 17.18
C GLU A 342 14.08 5.35 15.94
N ILE A 343 13.47 4.31 15.32
CA ILE A 343 12.50 4.50 14.25
C ILE A 343 11.35 5.40 14.74
N ILE A 344 10.81 5.10 15.90
CA ILE A 344 9.69 5.84 16.48
C ILE A 344 10.13 7.25 16.95
N ASP A 345 11.30 7.37 17.54
CA ASP A 345 11.87 8.65 17.97
C ASP A 345 12.04 9.61 16.79
N ILE A 346 12.52 9.10 15.65
CA ILE A 346 12.68 9.86 14.39
C ILE A 346 11.34 10.34 13.87
N ILE A 347 10.33 9.45 13.84
CA ILE A 347 8.98 9.80 13.37
C ILE A 347 8.40 10.92 14.22
N GLU A 348 8.46 10.79 15.54
CA GLU A 348 7.93 11.78 16.47
C GLU A 348 8.63 13.12 16.30
N ALA A 349 9.96 13.14 16.28
CA ALA A 349 10.73 14.36 16.11
C ALA A 349 10.46 15.07 14.77
N CYS A 350 10.26 14.32 13.69
CA CYS A 350 9.93 14.89 12.38
C CYS A 350 8.53 15.51 12.36
N MET A 351 7.54 14.83 12.96
CA MET A 351 6.18 15.37 13.07
C MET A 351 6.13 16.67 13.88
N GLU A 352 6.92 16.76 14.96
CA GLU A 352 6.99 17.96 15.80
C GLU A 352 7.74 19.12 15.14
N ASN A 353 8.72 18.82 14.28
CA ASN A 353 9.50 19.83 13.57
C ASN A 353 8.84 20.31 12.26
N ALA A 354 7.83 19.61 11.75
CA ALA A 354 7.20 19.94 10.48
C ALA A 354 6.45 21.28 10.56
N SER A 355 6.70 22.17 9.60
CA SER A 355 5.90 23.38 9.42
C SER A 355 4.52 22.99 8.89
N PHE A 356 3.47 23.32 9.64
CA PHE A 356 2.10 22.92 9.30
C PHE A 356 1.56 23.66 8.07
N ILE A 357 1.01 22.91 7.13
CA ILE A 357 0.29 23.38 5.95
C ILE A 357 -1.06 22.67 5.94
N GLU A 358 -2.16 23.42 6.04
CA GLU A 358 -3.51 22.87 6.25
C GLU A 358 -4.03 22.07 5.03
N ASN A 359 -3.89 22.61 3.82
CA ASN A 359 -4.33 21.99 2.56
C ASN A 359 -3.18 21.95 1.57
N PRO A 360 -2.19 21.04 1.75
CA PRO A 360 -0.99 21.05 0.93
C PRO A 360 -1.30 20.61 -0.51
N SER A 361 -0.75 21.35 -1.48
CA SER A 361 -0.67 20.92 -2.87
C SER A 361 0.27 19.73 -3.05
N VAL A 362 0.29 19.13 -4.22
CA VAL A 362 1.22 18.02 -4.53
C VAL A 362 2.67 18.45 -4.36
N GLU A 363 3.01 19.65 -4.78
CA GLU A 363 4.36 20.21 -4.64
C GLU A 363 4.73 20.40 -3.17
N GLU A 364 3.84 20.94 -2.35
CA GLU A 364 4.07 21.13 -0.91
C GLU A 364 4.15 19.79 -0.15
N ILE A 365 3.45 18.75 -0.61
CA ILE A 365 3.60 17.37 -0.11
C ILE A 365 5.03 16.87 -0.39
N LEU A 366 5.52 17.00 -1.62
CA LEU A 366 6.85 16.57 -2.01
C LEU A 366 7.95 17.41 -1.32
N ASP A 367 7.73 18.70 -1.14
CA ASP A 367 8.63 19.58 -0.38
C ASP A 367 8.67 19.17 1.10
N THR A 368 7.52 18.82 1.69
CA THR A 368 7.46 18.29 3.08
C THR A 368 8.26 17.00 3.21
N GLU A 369 8.16 16.09 2.23
CA GLU A 369 8.97 14.86 2.17
C GLU A 369 10.47 15.20 2.17
N GLN A 370 10.89 16.07 1.25
CA GLN A 370 12.31 16.45 1.13
C GLN A 370 12.83 17.15 2.40
N CYS A 371 12.06 18.09 2.95
CA CYS A 371 12.41 18.75 4.22
C CYS A 371 12.57 17.75 5.37
N THR A 372 11.70 16.74 5.43
CA THR A 372 11.78 15.66 6.43
C THR A 372 13.05 14.84 6.25
N TYR A 373 13.41 14.46 5.01
CA TYR A 373 14.65 13.74 4.72
C TYR A 373 15.90 14.56 5.08
N ASP A 374 15.89 15.85 4.78
CA ASP A 374 17.01 16.77 5.11
C ASP A 374 17.15 16.94 6.63
N TYR A 375 16.04 17.01 7.36
CA TYR A 375 16.04 17.07 8.82
C TYR A 375 16.67 15.82 9.44
N ILE A 376 16.28 14.64 8.96
CA ILE A 376 16.83 13.36 9.43
C ILE A 376 18.32 13.27 9.11
N SER A 377 18.74 13.58 7.88
CA SER A 377 20.13 13.44 7.44
C SER A 377 21.14 14.32 8.20
N LYS A 378 20.66 15.37 8.90
CA LYS A 378 21.48 16.24 9.74
C LYS A 378 21.63 15.74 11.19
N ARG A 379 20.88 14.73 11.59
CA ARG A 379 20.80 14.29 13.01
C ARG A 379 21.07 12.81 13.24
N TRP A 380 20.80 11.95 12.24
CA TRP A 380 20.98 10.49 12.30
C TRP A 380 21.84 9.96 11.11
#